data_2ba2258f646ba005ad242b2fdde04c92
#
_entry.id   2ba2258f646ba005ad242b2fdde04c92
#
_cell.length_a   1.000
_cell.length_b   1.000
_cell.length_c   1.000
_cell.angle_alpha   90.00
_cell.angle_beta   90.00
_cell.angle_gamma   90.00
#
_symmetry.space_group_name_H-M   'P 1'
#
loop_
_entity.id
_entity.type
_entity.pdbx_description
1 polymer ?
#
loop_
_entity_poly.entity_id
_entity_poly.type
_entity_poly.pdbx_seq_one_letter_code
_entity_poly.pdbx_strand_id
1 'polypeptide(L)'
;SEEIRSQLLEKEGREAPDKVIACVGGGSNAAGAFYHFLDDKNVQLIAAEAAGLGVDSGKTAATTKKGKPGVLHAAKTLLMQTEDGQVVEPYSISAGLDYPGIGPMHANLYASGRAEFVYITDKEALNGCFECSRLEGIIPALETSHALAVLDKIDIKPEDVIVINLSGRGDKDLDTLAKHI
;
A
#
# COMPACT_ATOMS: atom_id res chain seq x y z
N SER A 1 1.49 2.19 14.67
CA SER A 1 2.59 3.19 14.62
C SER A 1 3.19 3.54 15.99
N GLU A 2 2.44 3.40 17.09
CA GLU A 2 2.99 3.57 18.43
C GLU A 2 4.07 2.51 18.74
N GLU A 3 3.78 1.25 18.42
CA GLU A 3 4.76 0.16 18.56
C GLU A 3 5.98 0.34 17.65
N ILE A 4 5.79 0.87 16.43
CA ILE A 4 6.91 1.21 15.55
C ILE A 4 7.85 2.19 16.26
N ARG A 5 7.34 3.26 16.86
CA ARG A 5 8.15 4.25 17.58
C ARG A 5 8.91 3.65 18.75
N SER A 6 8.23 2.87 19.60
CA SER A 6 8.86 2.25 20.77
C SER A 6 9.93 1.24 20.38
N GLN A 7 9.68 0.42 19.35
CA GLN A 7 10.64 -0.58 18.88
C GLN A 7 11.84 0.05 18.15
N LEU A 8 11.62 1.13 17.39
CA LEU A 8 12.72 1.87 16.78
C LEU A 8 13.60 2.55 17.83
N LEU A 9 12.99 3.10 18.89
CA LEU A 9 13.77 3.68 19.98
C LEU A 9 14.65 2.63 20.66
N GLU A 10 14.11 1.44 20.90
CA GLU A 10 14.84 0.32 21.51
C GLU A 10 15.98 -0.20 20.62
N LYS A 11 15.74 -0.33 19.30
CA LYS A 11 16.66 -1.00 18.38
C LYS A 11 17.64 -0.06 17.69
N GLU A 12 17.19 1.14 17.35
CA GLU A 12 17.92 2.11 16.51
C GLU A 12 18.25 3.41 17.26
N GLY A 13 17.77 3.57 18.50
CA GLY A 13 17.98 4.78 19.29
C GLY A 13 17.24 6.02 18.76
N ARG A 14 16.24 5.82 17.88
CA ARG A 14 15.42 6.89 17.29
C ARG A 14 13.94 6.48 17.28
N GLU A 15 13.04 7.45 17.48
CA GLU A 15 11.59 7.17 17.50
C GLU A 15 10.92 7.21 16.11
N ALA A 16 11.59 7.74 15.11
CA ALA A 16 11.03 7.91 13.77
C ALA A 16 11.94 7.30 12.69
N PRO A 17 11.37 6.56 11.73
CA PRO A 17 12.12 6.09 10.56
C PRO A 17 12.25 7.19 9.52
N ASP A 18 13.02 6.96 8.47
CA ASP A 18 13.06 7.85 7.31
C ASP A 18 11.84 7.61 6.40
N LYS A 19 11.41 6.37 6.27
CA LYS A 19 10.25 5.99 5.44
C LYS A 19 9.35 4.99 6.14
N VAL A 20 8.04 5.14 5.99
CA VAL A 20 7.02 4.15 6.37
C VAL A 20 6.25 3.76 5.12
N ILE A 21 6.25 2.46 4.80
CA ILE A 21 5.60 1.91 3.61
C ILE A 21 4.46 0.99 4.03
N ALA A 22 3.28 1.15 3.44
CA ALA A 22 2.14 0.27 3.66
C ALA A 22 1.30 0.13 2.39
N CYS A 23 0.69 -1.05 2.18
CA CYS A 23 -0.29 -1.24 1.11
C CYS A 23 -1.62 -0.55 1.46
N VAL A 24 -2.32 -0.06 0.44
CA VAL A 24 -3.57 0.68 0.58
C VAL A 24 -4.62 0.20 -0.42
N GLY A 25 -5.69 -0.38 0.13
CA GLY A 25 -6.99 -0.52 -0.52
C GLY A 25 -7.96 0.44 0.18
N GLY A 26 -8.80 -0.03 1.09
CA GLY A 26 -9.58 0.84 1.99
C GLY A 26 -8.71 1.69 2.92
N GLY A 27 -7.52 1.19 3.30
CA GLY A 27 -6.46 1.94 3.95
C GLY A 27 -6.35 1.79 5.47
N SER A 28 -7.08 0.87 6.09
CA SER A 28 -7.08 0.68 7.54
C SER A 28 -5.68 0.37 8.11
N ASN A 29 -4.95 -0.58 7.48
CA ASN A 29 -3.60 -0.92 7.92
C ASN A 29 -2.62 0.24 7.77
N ALA A 30 -2.67 0.95 6.63
CA ALA A 30 -1.82 2.10 6.37
C ALA A 30 -2.13 3.27 7.31
N ALA A 31 -3.40 3.49 7.66
CA ALA A 31 -3.79 4.48 8.68
C ALA A 31 -3.11 4.18 10.01
N GLY A 32 -3.13 2.91 10.45
CA GLY A 32 -2.45 2.48 11.67
C GLY A 32 -0.93 2.67 11.62
N ALA A 33 -0.30 2.37 10.48
CA ALA A 33 1.13 2.54 10.30
C ALA A 33 1.57 4.03 10.27
N PHE A 34 0.75 4.90 9.66
CA PHE A 34 1.11 6.30 9.42
C PHE A 34 0.75 7.24 10.57
N TYR A 35 -0.19 6.87 11.42
CA TYR A 35 -0.87 7.80 12.34
C TYR A 35 0.05 8.70 13.15
N HIS A 36 1.04 8.15 13.84
CA HIS A 36 1.95 8.93 14.68
C HIS A 36 3.03 9.69 13.90
N PHE A 37 3.09 9.49 12.58
CA PHE A 37 4.04 10.17 11.69
C PHE A 37 3.38 11.21 10.78
N LEU A 38 2.06 11.44 10.90
CA LEU A 38 1.31 12.34 10.02
C LEU A 38 1.86 13.78 10.04
N ASP A 39 2.21 14.27 11.21
CA ASP A 39 2.72 15.63 11.40
C ASP A 39 4.24 15.75 11.29
N ASP A 40 4.97 14.62 11.30
CA ASP A 40 6.41 14.61 11.14
C ASP A 40 6.81 14.67 9.66
N LYS A 41 7.25 15.86 9.23
CA LYS A 41 7.64 16.12 7.84
C LYS A 41 8.96 15.45 7.43
N ASN A 42 9.74 14.96 8.39
CA ASN A 42 10.97 14.24 8.10
C ASN A 42 10.72 12.77 7.75
N VAL A 43 9.56 12.23 8.10
CA VAL A 43 9.16 10.87 7.77
C VAL A 43 8.41 10.87 6.44
N GLN A 44 8.93 10.18 5.44
CA GLN A 44 8.25 9.94 4.18
C GLN A 44 7.20 8.83 4.36
N LEU A 45 5.93 9.14 4.03
CA LEU A 45 4.84 8.17 4.04
C LEU A 45 4.58 7.68 2.62
N ILE A 46 4.65 6.37 2.39
CA ILE A 46 4.52 5.77 1.08
C ILE A 46 3.40 4.74 1.09
N ALA A 47 2.40 4.97 0.27
CA ALA A 47 1.22 4.12 0.13
C ALA A 47 1.30 3.33 -1.18
N ALA A 48 1.28 2.00 -1.10
CA ALA A 48 1.26 1.12 -2.27
C ALA A 48 -0.18 0.79 -2.67
N GLU A 49 -0.64 1.29 -3.81
CA GLU A 49 -1.92 0.90 -4.41
C GLU A 49 -1.74 -0.19 -5.46
N ALA A 50 -2.74 -1.07 -5.59
CA ALA A 50 -2.75 -2.12 -6.58
C ALA A 50 -3.06 -1.57 -7.98
N ALA A 51 -2.11 -1.67 -8.89
CA ALA A 51 -2.30 -1.32 -10.30
C ALA A 51 -2.84 -2.48 -11.14
N GLY A 52 -3.03 -3.67 -10.58
CA GLY A 52 -3.52 -4.84 -11.28
C GLY A 52 -2.64 -5.19 -12.49
N LEU A 53 -3.23 -5.20 -13.69
CA LEU A 53 -2.49 -5.42 -14.93
C LEU A 53 -1.82 -4.15 -15.49
N GLY A 54 -1.90 -3.05 -14.77
CA GLY A 54 -1.39 -1.72 -15.12
C GLY A 54 -2.44 -0.64 -14.93
N VAL A 55 -2.03 0.55 -14.54
CA VAL A 55 -2.93 1.68 -14.22
C VAL A 55 -3.91 1.98 -15.38
N ASP A 56 -3.43 1.88 -16.62
CA ASP A 56 -4.20 2.20 -17.84
C ASP A 56 -4.78 0.97 -18.57
N SER A 57 -4.67 -0.21 -17.96
CA SER A 57 -5.11 -1.47 -18.56
C SER A 57 -6.63 -1.70 -18.58
N GLY A 58 -7.38 -0.90 -17.84
CA GLY A 58 -8.79 -1.14 -17.51
C GLY A 58 -9.02 -2.17 -16.41
N LYS A 59 -7.96 -2.87 -15.97
CA LYS A 59 -7.96 -3.81 -14.83
C LYS A 59 -6.98 -3.30 -13.78
N THR A 60 -7.45 -2.44 -12.90
CA THR A 60 -6.66 -1.74 -11.87
C THR A 60 -7.52 -1.40 -10.67
N ALA A 61 -6.91 -1.25 -9.50
CA ALA A 61 -7.50 -0.71 -8.29
C ALA A 61 -6.78 0.57 -7.83
N ALA A 62 -6.06 1.25 -8.74
CA ALA A 62 -5.32 2.48 -8.46
C ALA A 62 -6.27 3.68 -8.31
N THR A 63 -6.96 3.74 -7.18
CA THR A 63 -8.04 4.71 -6.92
C THR A 63 -7.54 6.15 -6.91
N THR A 64 -6.35 6.44 -6.37
CA THR A 64 -5.83 7.82 -6.37
C THR A 64 -5.51 8.33 -7.76
N LYS A 65 -5.19 7.43 -8.71
CA LYS A 65 -4.88 7.80 -10.10
C LYS A 65 -6.09 7.87 -10.99
N LYS A 66 -7.06 6.97 -10.80
CA LYS A 66 -8.23 6.79 -11.68
C LYS A 66 -9.52 7.32 -11.09
N GLY A 67 -9.58 7.46 -9.76
CA GLY A 67 -10.79 7.90 -9.05
C GLY A 67 -11.06 9.40 -9.19
N LYS A 68 -12.31 9.72 -8.95
CA LYS A 68 -12.81 11.09 -8.85
C LYS A 68 -13.47 11.25 -7.47
N PRO A 69 -13.64 12.49 -6.96
CA PRO A 69 -14.41 12.72 -5.75
C PRO A 69 -15.84 12.15 -5.87
N GLY A 70 -16.21 11.33 -4.90
CA GLY A 70 -17.52 10.67 -4.85
C GLY A 70 -17.90 10.29 -3.42
N VAL A 71 -19.04 9.63 -3.26
CA VAL A 71 -19.52 9.13 -1.97
C VAL A 71 -19.69 7.63 -2.06
N LEU A 72 -18.98 6.92 -1.17
CA LEU A 72 -19.08 5.47 -1.03
C LEU A 72 -19.24 5.14 0.45
N HIS A 73 -20.21 4.27 0.79
CA HIS A 73 -20.51 3.89 2.18
C HIS A 73 -20.65 5.10 3.12
N ALA A 74 -21.38 6.13 2.67
CA ALA A 74 -21.63 7.38 3.37
C ALA A 74 -20.36 8.25 3.62
N ALA A 75 -19.22 7.92 3.04
CA ALA A 75 -17.99 8.71 3.15
C ALA A 75 -17.66 9.40 1.83
N LYS A 76 -17.36 10.70 1.87
CA LYS A 76 -16.82 11.44 0.73
C LYS A 76 -15.33 11.12 0.59
N THR A 77 -14.95 10.62 -0.57
CA THR A 77 -13.57 10.17 -0.84
C THR A 77 -13.26 10.21 -2.34
N LEU A 78 -12.12 9.63 -2.73
CA LEU A 78 -11.84 9.27 -4.12
C LEU A 78 -12.45 7.90 -4.42
N LEU A 79 -13.13 7.79 -5.55
CA LEU A 79 -13.87 6.62 -5.97
C LEU A 79 -13.68 6.38 -7.47
N MET A 80 -13.39 5.13 -7.83
CA MET A 80 -13.40 4.70 -9.24
C MET A 80 -14.85 4.64 -9.71
N GLN A 81 -15.21 5.53 -10.64
CA GLN A 81 -16.58 5.69 -11.12
C GLN A 81 -16.63 6.08 -12.58
N THR A 82 -17.71 5.69 -13.26
CA THR A 82 -18.03 6.13 -14.62
C THR A 82 -18.41 7.60 -14.65
N GLU A 83 -18.64 8.15 -15.84
CA GLU A 83 -19.15 9.53 -16.00
C GLU A 83 -20.52 9.72 -15.38
N ASP A 84 -21.35 8.66 -15.40
CA ASP A 84 -22.69 8.66 -14.79
C ASP A 84 -22.66 8.38 -13.27
N GLY A 85 -21.47 8.28 -12.66
CA GLY A 85 -21.30 8.09 -11.22
C GLY A 85 -21.50 6.66 -10.73
N GLN A 86 -21.55 5.66 -11.63
CA GLN A 86 -21.59 4.26 -11.23
C GLN A 86 -20.21 3.78 -10.80
N VAL A 87 -20.15 2.96 -9.76
CA VAL A 87 -18.89 2.36 -9.28
C VAL A 87 -18.29 1.49 -10.38
N VAL A 88 -17.01 1.72 -10.70
CA VAL A 88 -16.25 0.86 -11.59
C VAL A 88 -15.68 -0.30 -10.77
N GLU A 89 -15.84 -1.51 -11.28
CA GLU A 89 -15.26 -2.71 -10.65
C GLU A 89 -13.73 -2.61 -10.66
N PRO A 90 -13.09 -2.63 -9.48
CA PRO A 90 -11.64 -2.62 -9.39
C PRO A 90 -11.07 -3.99 -9.78
N TYR A 91 -9.76 -4.07 -9.93
CA TYR A 91 -9.08 -5.34 -10.19
C TYR A 91 -7.71 -5.37 -9.53
N SER A 92 -7.44 -6.43 -8.78
CA SER A 92 -6.14 -6.82 -8.25
C SER A 92 -6.09 -8.32 -8.04
N ILE A 93 -4.91 -8.93 -8.17
CA ILE A 93 -4.65 -10.31 -7.72
C ILE A 93 -4.84 -10.47 -6.22
N SER A 94 -4.73 -9.38 -5.48
CA SER A 94 -4.91 -9.31 -4.04
C SER A 94 -6.34 -8.92 -3.68
N ALA A 95 -7.10 -9.84 -3.07
CA ALA A 95 -8.48 -9.61 -2.70
C ALA A 95 -8.66 -8.45 -1.71
N GLY A 96 -7.69 -8.21 -0.83
CA GLY A 96 -7.75 -7.12 0.15
C GLY A 96 -7.46 -5.73 -0.43
N LEU A 97 -6.93 -5.64 -1.66
CA LEU A 97 -6.71 -4.39 -2.38
C LEU A 97 -7.70 -4.18 -3.54
N ASP A 98 -8.57 -5.13 -3.78
CA ASP A 98 -9.60 -5.08 -4.81
C ASP A 98 -10.81 -4.26 -4.31
N TYR A 99 -10.63 -2.94 -4.21
CA TYR A 99 -11.60 -2.02 -3.65
C TYR A 99 -11.68 -0.73 -4.49
N PRO A 100 -12.89 -0.25 -4.86
CA PRO A 100 -13.06 0.84 -5.82
C PRO A 100 -12.84 2.22 -5.22
N GLY A 101 -12.63 2.33 -3.93
CA GLY A 101 -12.48 3.59 -3.20
C GLY A 101 -11.26 3.59 -2.30
N ILE A 102 -11.01 4.72 -1.66
CA ILE A 102 -9.94 4.83 -0.66
C ILE A 102 -10.50 5.54 0.58
N GLY A 103 -9.96 5.26 1.76
CA GLY A 103 -10.39 5.94 2.98
C GLY A 103 -10.24 7.48 2.89
N PRO A 104 -11.16 8.27 3.45
CA PRO A 104 -11.10 9.74 3.38
C PRO A 104 -9.79 10.34 3.89
N MET A 105 -9.17 9.72 4.91
CA MET A 105 -7.85 10.12 5.39
C MET A 105 -6.80 10.01 4.28
N HIS A 106 -6.75 8.88 3.57
CA HIS A 106 -5.78 8.65 2.49
C HIS A 106 -6.05 9.55 1.28
N ALA A 107 -7.32 9.80 0.95
CA ALA A 107 -7.68 10.79 -0.06
C ALA A 107 -7.14 12.18 0.28
N ASN A 108 -7.21 12.57 1.56
CA ASN A 108 -6.63 13.82 2.04
C ASN A 108 -5.08 13.80 2.01
N LEU A 109 -4.44 12.70 2.40
CA LEU A 109 -2.98 12.56 2.34
C LEU A 109 -2.46 12.66 0.90
N TYR A 110 -3.19 12.08 -0.06
CA TYR A 110 -2.90 12.22 -1.48
C TYR A 110 -3.07 13.67 -1.96
N ALA A 111 -4.22 14.29 -1.69
CA ALA A 111 -4.53 15.64 -2.16
C ALA A 111 -3.60 16.71 -1.57
N SER A 112 -3.16 16.53 -0.33
CA SER A 112 -2.22 17.43 0.35
C SER A 112 -0.74 17.17 0.00
N GLY A 113 -0.44 16.08 -0.70
CA GLY A 113 0.94 15.65 -0.97
C GLY A 113 1.68 15.19 0.30
N ARG A 114 0.96 14.84 1.39
CA ARG A 114 1.59 14.36 2.62
C ARG A 114 2.10 12.94 2.50
N ALA A 115 1.45 12.10 1.73
CA ALA A 115 1.90 10.77 1.39
C ALA A 115 2.11 10.62 -0.11
N GLU A 116 3.15 9.90 -0.49
CA GLU A 116 3.39 9.45 -1.85
C GLU A 116 2.57 8.18 -2.13
N PHE A 117 1.96 8.09 -3.32
CA PHE A 117 1.22 6.91 -3.75
C PHE A 117 1.95 6.26 -4.92
N VAL A 118 2.35 5.01 -4.71
CA VAL A 118 3.08 4.19 -5.68
C VAL A 118 2.17 3.09 -6.19
N TYR A 119 2.12 2.91 -7.51
CA TYR A 119 1.24 1.96 -8.17
C TYR A 119 2.01 0.70 -8.51
N ILE A 120 1.58 -0.43 -7.95
CA ILE A 120 2.25 -1.73 -8.04
C ILE A 120 1.38 -2.69 -8.83
N THR A 121 1.90 -3.24 -9.90
CA THR A 121 1.23 -4.27 -10.70
C THR A 121 1.22 -5.62 -9.98
N ASP A 122 0.30 -6.50 -10.37
CA ASP A 122 0.23 -7.87 -9.85
C ASP A 122 1.56 -8.62 -10.04
N LYS A 123 2.24 -8.41 -11.17
CA LYS A 123 3.55 -9.02 -11.45
C LYS A 123 4.63 -8.53 -10.48
N GLU A 124 4.68 -7.24 -10.22
CA GLU A 124 5.64 -6.65 -9.27
C GLU A 124 5.37 -7.14 -7.85
N ALA A 125 4.10 -7.21 -7.45
CA ALA A 125 3.71 -7.75 -6.15
C ALA A 125 4.11 -9.22 -5.99
N LEU A 126 3.87 -10.07 -7.02
CA LEU A 126 4.30 -11.46 -7.01
C LEU A 126 5.83 -11.58 -6.88
N ASN A 127 6.60 -10.79 -7.61
CA ASN A 127 8.05 -10.75 -7.49
C ASN A 127 8.48 -10.42 -6.05
N GLY A 128 7.92 -9.36 -5.45
CA GLY A 128 8.19 -8.98 -4.07
C GLY A 128 7.83 -10.07 -3.06
N CYS A 129 6.73 -10.82 -3.30
CA CYS A 129 6.36 -11.97 -2.50
C CYS A 129 7.42 -13.09 -2.56
N PHE A 130 7.84 -13.47 -3.75
CA PHE A 130 8.83 -14.54 -3.94
C PHE A 130 10.22 -14.15 -3.42
N GLU A 131 10.62 -12.89 -3.59
CA GLU A 131 11.88 -12.40 -3.04
C GLU A 131 11.89 -12.41 -1.51
N CYS A 132 10.85 -11.89 -0.87
CA CYS A 132 10.70 -11.95 0.58
C CYS A 132 10.73 -13.40 1.08
N SER A 133 10.01 -14.29 0.42
CA SER A 133 9.97 -15.71 0.78
C SER A 133 11.34 -16.38 0.68
N ARG A 134 12.11 -16.04 -0.35
CA ARG A 134 13.45 -16.61 -0.59
C ARG A 134 14.50 -16.04 0.36
N LEU A 135 14.46 -14.74 0.64
CA LEU A 135 15.50 -14.05 1.41
C LEU A 135 15.25 -14.12 2.91
N GLU A 136 13.99 -14.00 3.33
CA GLU A 136 13.60 -13.89 4.74
C GLU A 136 12.92 -15.17 5.29
N GLY A 137 12.54 -16.11 4.42
CA GLY A 137 11.78 -17.29 4.82
C GLY A 137 10.34 -16.97 5.24
N ILE A 138 9.83 -15.79 4.88
CA ILE A 138 8.48 -15.32 5.22
C ILE A 138 7.65 -15.29 3.94
N ILE A 139 6.48 -15.92 3.95
CA ILE A 139 5.48 -15.80 2.88
C ILE A 139 4.53 -14.66 3.25
N PRO A 140 4.70 -13.45 2.69
CA PRO A 140 3.81 -12.34 2.97
C PRO A 140 2.47 -12.53 2.27
N ALA A 141 1.41 -11.91 2.78
CA ALA A 141 0.16 -11.79 2.04
C ALA A 141 0.37 -11.00 0.73
N LEU A 142 -0.41 -11.29 -0.31
CA LEU A 142 -0.34 -10.56 -1.59
C LEU A 142 -0.58 -9.05 -1.42
N GLU A 143 -1.39 -8.65 -0.45
CA GLU A 143 -1.57 -7.27 -0.05
C GLU A 143 -0.23 -6.62 0.32
N THR A 144 0.48 -7.24 1.26
CA THR A 144 1.77 -6.74 1.75
C THR A 144 2.87 -6.81 0.70
N SER A 145 2.77 -7.76 -0.22
CA SER A 145 3.70 -7.90 -1.33
C SER A 145 3.72 -6.64 -2.22
N HIS A 146 2.61 -5.91 -2.32
CA HIS A 146 2.58 -4.59 -2.96
C HIS A 146 3.46 -3.58 -2.22
N ALA A 147 3.43 -3.59 -0.87
CA ALA A 147 4.30 -2.70 -0.09
C ALA A 147 5.78 -3.06 -0.23
N LEU A 148 6.12 -4.34 -0.31
CA LEU A 148 7.50 -4.81 -0.53
C LEU A 148 8.01 -4.39 -1.92
N ALA A 149 7.19 -4.52 -2.96
CA ALA A 149 7.56 -4.14 -4.32
C ALA A 149 7.81 -2.62 -4.51
N VAL A 150 7.42 -1.79 -3.54
CA VAL A 150 7.75 -0.36 -3.54
C VAL A 150 9.26 -0.13 -3.49
N LEU A 151 10.01 -1.02 -2.83
CA LEU A 151 11.46 -0.89 -2.70
C LEU A 151 12.18 -0.78 -4.05
N ASP A 152 11.65 -1.40 -5.09
CA ASP A 152 12.22 -1.32 -6.46
C ASP A 152 11.88 -0.01 -7.19
N LYS A 153 11.03 0.83 -6.61
CA LYS A 153 10.51 2.06 -7.26
C LYS A 153 10.88 3.35 -6.58
N ILE A 154 11.51 3.29 -5.42
CA ILE A 154 11.88 4.48 -4.64
C ILE A 154 13.39 4.59 -4.49
N ASP A 155 13.86 5.81 -4.31
CA ASP A 155 15.26 6.05 -3.95
C ASP A 155 15.51 5.67 -2.50
N ILE A 156 16.48 4.79 -2.28
CA ILE A 156 16.91 4.31 -0.96
C ILE A 156 18.38 4.67 -0.78
N LYS A 157 18.66 5.33 0.34
CA LYS A 157 20.03 5.60 0.76
C LYS A 157 20.51 4.52 1.74
N PRO A 158 21.81 4.23 1.77
CA PRO A 158 22.36 3.22 2.69
C PRO A 158 22.04 3.46 4.17
N GLU A 159 21.87 4.72 4.56
CA GLU A 159 21.57 5.15 5.93
C GLU A 159 20.08 5.19 6.26
N ASP A 160 19.18 5.03 5.28
CA ASP A 160 17.74 5.10 5.49
C ASP A 160 17.26 3.95 6.39
N VAL A 161 16.50 4.29 7.41
CA VAL A 161 15.72 3.35 8.21
C VAL A 161 14.31 3.29 7.64
N ILE A 162 13.97 2.16 7.05
CA ILE A 162 12.69 1.95 6.35
C ILE A 162 11.84 0.95 7.14
N VAL A 163 10.61 1.34 7.44
CA VAL A 163 9.61 0.45 8.05
C VAL A 163 8.59 0.06 7.00
N ILE A 164 8.48 -1.23 6.72
CA ILE A 164 7.44 -1.80 5.86
C ILE A 164 6.43 -2.51 6.75
N ASN A 165 5.16 -2.09 6.65
CA ASN A 165 4.09 -2.73 7.40
C ASN A 165 3.70 -4.08 6.78
N LEU A 166 4.22 -5.17 7.34
CA LEU A 166 3.88 -6.54 6.93
C LEU A 166 2.52 -6.92 7.53
N SER A 167 1.45 -6.49 6.90
CA SER A 167 0.07 -6.46 7.42
C SER A 167 -0.66 -7.79 7.37
N GLY A 168 -0.06 -8.85 6.81
CA GLY A 168 -0.69 -10.16 6.72
C GLY A 168 0.27 -11.24 6.27
N ARG A 169 -0.20 -12.49 6.37
CA ARG A 169 0.54 -13.69 6.00
C ARG A 169 -0.04 -14.35 4.74
N GLY A 170 0.81 -15.00 3.95
CA GLY A 170 0.48 -15.51 2.61
C GLY A 170 -0.06 -16.94 2.57
N ASP A 171 -0.29 -17.62 3.69
CA ASP A 171 -0.87 -18.95 3.71
C ASP A 171 -2.25 -19.04 3.04
N LYS A 172 -3.03 -17.96 3.09
CA LYS A 172 -4.30 -17.82 2.36
C LYS A 172 -4.14 -17.70 0.84
N ASP A 173 -2.97 -17.34 0.36
CA ASP A 173 -2.68 -17.00 -1.05
C ASP A 173 -1.94 -18.12 -1.78
N LEU A 174 -1.64 -19.25 -1.12
CA LEU A 174 -0.81 -20.34 -1.67
C LEU A 174 -1.34 -20.89 -3.00
N ASP A 175 -2.66 -21.04 -3.14
CA ASP A 175 -3.25 -21.53 -4.40
C ASP A 175 -3.04 -20.54 -5.56
N THR A 176 -2.98 -19.25 -5.26
CA THR A 176 -2.69 -18.22 -6.24
C THR A 176 -1.20 -18.21 -6.56
N LEU A 177 -0.34 -18.21 -5.53
CA LEU A 177 1.11 -18.21 -5.69
C LEU A 177 1.61 -19.43 -6.48
N ALA A 178 1.06 -20.63 -6.22
CA ALA A 178 1.43 -21.84 -6.92
C ALA A 178 1.17 -21.83 -8.44
N LYS A 179 0.29 -20.96 -8.92
CA LYS A 179 0.03 -20.79 -10.36
C LYS A 179 1.07 -19.91 -11.07
N HIS A 180 1.95 -19.26 -10.29
CA HIS A 180 2.94 -18.31 -10.79
C HIS A 180 4.39 -18.71 -10.49
N ILE A 181 4.61 -19.94 -9.99
CA ILE A 181 5.94 -20.57 -9.78
C ILE A 181 6.41 -21.23 -11.06
#